data_a85d81adf0d8109ccecce2062c43acf3
#
_entry.id   a85d81adf0d8109ccecce2062c43acf3
#
_cell.length_a   1.000
_cell.length_b   1.000
_cell.length_c   1.000
_cell.angle_alpha   90.00
_cell.angle_beta   90.00
_cell.angle_gamma   90.00
#
_symmetry.space_group_name_H-M   'P 1'
#
loop_
_entity.id
_entity.type
_entity.pdbx_description
1 polymer ?
#
loop_
_entity_poly.entity_id
_entity_poly.type
_entity_poly.pdbx_seq_one_letter_code
_entity_poly.pdbx_strand_id
1 'polypeptide(L)'
;MNRKALALALLAVALVSCINGNESPEPVQKPKESDAKYVGQAVGNFSADEWYPGGQLGTTLNVAPGSYEDPTPAVVNMGLEAAFNRGEAFFERNVTINQAPFKGRGPASVRKSCLDCHPGYGHGQWQNSYKANGSQSYGNGYLLVVYHQTGENPNDGPFVAEVTGMPQTMAIDPFLPPIDEDQIHIAWHSVQAMESGLPMTFPDGEKFELIYPEVTIPESAFHTSPNPYETARAQGNTLGFRLESTIGIPGTGLLDAIPQEDIKAQYAREARFAKLNPSFWDKEAGDFAASAYYHNWQPGEYGAGYDAEGNYYPRDTYMDGKLLKKFTYAMTRGTLQDGAGSNAVWNITNVSRPDRPFLYTTEAWARAMSQNVQVLLSIRADGENSPYYVDVDGNGEVTDAEISETVFALLSPKTNQFDNPYHNFEPEMDADEFYAFMVWHRGLAIPRARNLNDPEVQLGKEKFTEIGCAACHKPSWTTGEDNYWSPAMNGTKPLPRYARQTIWPYSDMIQHRLAMKNDIHGSWCRTTPLWGRGLSTLNTGRSDRLHDCRARNVVEAIMWHGYSESSDAFRAVQKFYNLSKEERDAVVKFIESI
;
A
#
# COMPACT_ATOMS: atom_id res chain seq x y z
N MET A 1 17.43 61.20 11.07
CA MET A 1 16.15 61.93 10.99
C MET A 1 15.12 61.13 10.21
N ASN A 2 14.04 60.87 10.90
CA ASN A 2 12.71 60.42 10.43
C ASN A 2 12.53 59.22 9.51
N ARG A 3 12.03 58.17 10.15
CA ARG A 3 11.27 57.04 9.63
C ARG A 3 9.92 57.53 9.07
N LYS A 4 9.51 57.00 7.91
CA LYS A 4 8.09 56.93 7.55
C LYS A 4 7.75 55.52 7.10
N ALA A 5 6.77 54.96 7.82
CA ALA A 5 6.14 53.69 7.55
C ALA A 5 5.34 53.75 6.24
N LEU A 6 5.45 52.70 5.43
CA LEU A 6 4.61 52.47 4.26
C LEU A 6 3.63 51.35 4.61
N ALA A 7 2.35 51.70 4.70
CA ALA A 7 1.27 50.74 4.84
C ALA A 7 0.93 50.13 3.47
N LEU A 8 0.98 48.79 3.36
CA LEU A 8 0.46 48.06 2.20
C LEU A 8 -1.06 47.83 2.40
N ALA A 9 -1.83 48.45 1.51
CA ALA A 9 -3.26 48.14 1.40
C ALA A 9 -3.44 46.89 0.50
N LEU A 10 -4.03 45.85 1.04
CA LEU A 10 -4.51 44.68 0.27
C LEU A 10 -5.81 45.06 -0.43
N LEU A 11 -5.81 45.07 -1.75
CA LEU A 11 -6.99 45.17 -2.59
C LEU A 11 -7.57 43.77 -2.76
N ALA A 12 -8.71 43.48 -2.13
CA ALA A 12 -9.52 42.31 -2.42
C ALA A 12 -10.38 42.59 -3.66
N VAL A 13 -10.13 41.87 -4.76
CA VAL A 13 -11.01 41.86 -5.92
C VAL A 13 -12.07 40.80 -5.70
N ALA A 14 -13.28 41.23 -5.41
CA ALA A 14 -14.46 40.35 -5.35
C ALA A 14 -14.97 40.13 -6.79
N LEU A 15 -14.85 38.91 -7.30
CA LEU A 15 -15.58 38.45 -8.47
C LEU A 15 -17.01 38.03 -8.06
N VAL A 16 -17.98 38.89 -8.36
CA VAL A 16 -19.39 38.55 -8.20
C VAL A 16 -19.80 37.69 -9.37
N SER A 17 -20.05 36.41 -9.12
CA SER A 17 -20.77 35.50 -10.03
C SER A 17 -22.21 35.45 -9.56
N CYS A 18 -23.14 35.99 -10.39
CA CYS A 18 -24.56 35.88 -10.15
C CYS A 18 -25.04 34.46 -10.45
N ILE A 19 -25.43 33.72 -9.42
CA ILE A 19 -26.32 32.57 -9.54
C ILE A 19 -27.51 32.82 -8.64
N ASN A 20 -28.70 32.94 -9.24
CA ASN A 20 -29.96 33.00 -8.52
C ASN A 20 -30.30 31.62 -7.95
N GLY A 21 -30.31 31.52 -6.65
CA GLY A 21 -30.87 30.40 -5.88
C GLY A 21 -31.23 30.92 -4.50
N ASN A 22 -32.53 30.91 -4.16
CA ASN A 22 -33.03 31.17 -2.82
C ASN A 22 -32.59 30.03 -1.89
N GLU A 23 -31.39 30.10 -1.36
CA GLU A 23 -31.00 29.32 -0.20
C GLU A 23 -31.07 30.25 1.02
N SER A 24 -31.88 29.86 1.99
CA SER A 24 -31.88 30.47 3.31
C SER A 24 -30.47 30.36 3.91
N PRO A 25 -29.92 31.42 4.54
CA PRO A 25 -28.60 31.31 5.15
C PRO A 25 -28.62 30.18 6.19
N GLU A 26 -27.72 29.22 6.03
CA GLU A 26 -27.51 28.19 7.04
C GLU A 26 -27.28 28.86 8.39
N PRO A 27 -27.85 28.34 9.49
CA PRO A 27 -27.62 28.89 10.82
C PRO A 27 -26.13 28.83 11.11
N VAL A 28 -25.53 29.98 11.41
CA VAL A 28 -24.13 30.10 11.85
C VAL A 28 -23.91 29.10 12.98
N GLN A 29 -23.28 27.97 12.68
CA GLN A 29 -22.93 26.98 13.69
C GLN A 29 -22.04 27.68 14.73
N LYS A 30 -22.47 27.66 15.99
CA LYS A 30 -21.62 28.11 17.10
C LYS A 30 -20.30 27.33 17.00
N PRO A 31 -19.13 27.98 17.23
CA PRO A 31 -17.86 27.28 17.26
C PRO A 31 -18.00 26.09 18.23
N LYS A 32 -17.78 24.87 17.73
CA LYS A 32 -17.78 23.69 18.61
C LYS A 32 -16.70 23.88 19.66
N GLU A 33 -17.05 23.65 20.90
CA GLU A 33 -16.10 23.68 22.01
C GLU A 33 -14.98 22.66 21.70
N SER A 34 -13.73 23.10 21.87
CA SER A 34 -12.57 22.23 21.60
C SER A 34 -12.68 20.94 22.41
N ASP A 35 -12.53 19.79 21.76
CA ASP A 35 -12.52 18.47 22.39
C ASP A 35 -11.26 18.21 23.24
N ALA A 36 -10.25 19.10 23.13
CA ALA A 36 -8.95 18.96 23.78
C ALA A 36 -9.03 18.75 25.29
N LYS A 37 -10.01 19.38 25.96
CA LYS A 37 -10.20 19.24 27.41
C LYS A 37 -10.70 17.86 27.83
N TYR A 38 -11.23 17.05 26.90
CA TYR A 38 -11.76 15.72 27.20
C TYR A 38 -10.77 14.61 26.93
N VAL A 39 -9.66 14.92 26.25
CA VAL A 39 -8.66 13.91 25.88
C VAL A 39 -8.14 13.17 27.11
N GLY A 40 -8.20 11.85 27.08
CA GLY A 40 -7.81 11.00 28.20
C GLY A 40 -8.86 10.84 29.28
N GLN A 41 -10.10 11.32 29.06
CA GLN A 41 -11.23 11.12 29.98
C GLN A 41 -12.28 10.19 29.35
N ALA A 42 -12.93 9.38 30.16
CA ALA A 42 -14.10 8.64 29.71
C ALA A 42 -15.26 9.60 29.39
N VAL A 43 -15.88 9.46 28.22
CA VAL A 43 -16.97 10.33 27.77
C VAL A 43 -18.07 9.51 27.09
N GLY A 44 -19.29 9.57 27.59
CA GLY A 44 -20.39 8.77 27.05
C GLY A 44 -20.09 7.28 27.06
N ASN A 45 -20.11 6.66 25.86
CA ASN A 45 -19.80 5.24 25.67
C ASN A 45 -18.32 4.98 25.25
N PHE A 46 -17.45 5.97 25.40
CA PHE A 46 -16.01 5.83 25.15
C PHE A 46 -15.23 5.76 26.46
N SER A 47 -14.29 4.82 26.54
CA SER A 47 -13.30 4.78 27.62
C SER A 47 -12.22 5.85 27.41
N ALA A 48 -11.45 6.15 28.46
CA ALA A 48 -10.36 7.12 28.41
C ALA A 48 -9.27 6.73 27.39
N ASP A 49 -9.04 5.43 27.19
CA ASP A 49 -7.99 4.91 26.29
C ASP A 49 -8.35 5.05 24.81
N GLU A 50 -9.62 5.15 24.47
CA GLU A 50 -10.07 5.29 23.09
C GLU A 50 -9.68 6.63 22.43
N TRP A 51 -9.28 7.63 23.25
CA TRP A 51 -8.65 8.84 22.74
C TRP A 51 -7.29 8.58 22.10
N TYR A 52 -6.65 7.45 22.41
CA TYR A 52 -5.32 7.07 21.97
C TYR A 52 -5.39 5.80 21.11
N PRO A 53 -5.79 5.91 19.80
CA PRO A 53 -5.98 4.73 18.97
C PRO A 53 -4.73 3.85 18.82
N GLY A 54 -3.53 4.45 18.81
CA GLY A 54 -2.25 3.75 18.83
C GLY A 54 -1.75 3.38 20.22
N GLY A 55 -2.57 3.52 21.27
CA GLY A 55 -2.14 3.45 22.67
C GLY A 55 -1.25 4.63 23.04
N GLN A 56 -0.69 4.61 24.26
CA GLN A 56 0.16 5.70 24.77
C GLN A 56 1.51 5.80 24.03
N LEU A 57 2.00 4.69 23.50
CA LEU A 57 3.29 4.65 22.81
C LEU A 57 3.17 4.93 21.29
N GLY A 58 1.99 4.89 20.72
CA GLY A 58 1.79 4.96 19.27
C GLY A 58 0.88 6.08 18.78
N THR A 59 0.34 6.93 19.68
CA THR A 59 -0.59 8.01 19.32
C THR A 59 0.09 9.37 19.37
N THR A 60 -0.04 10.16 18.30
CA THR A 60 0.24 11.61 18.34
C THR A 60 -1.01 12.39 18.76
N LEU A 61 -0.82 13.45 19.53
CA LEU A 61 -1.90 14.38 19.87
C LEU A 61 -2.22 15.37 18.74
N ASN A 62 -1.37 15.43 17.72
CA ASN A 62 -1.55 16.26 16.54
C ASN A 62 -2.74 15.75 15.70
N VAL A 63 -3.63 16.65 15.32
CA VAL A 63 -4.79 16.42 14.44
C VAL A 63 -4.85 17.46 13.31
N ALA A 64 -3.77 18.21 13.12
CA ALA A 64 -3.57 19.20 12.06
C ALA A 64 -2.99 18.56 10.79
N PRO A 65 -2.86 19.31 9.69
CA PRO A 65 -2.10 18.85 8.52
C PRO A 65 -0.68 18.40 8.92
N GLY A 66 -0.19 17.32 8.31
CA GLY A 66 1.09 16.69 8.64
C GLY A 66 1.02 15.69 9.81
N SER A 67 -0.14 15.45 10.40
CA SER A 67 -0.30 14.51 11.52
C SER A 67 0.03 13.04 11.16
N TYR A 68 0.09 12.69 9.87
CA TYR A 68 0.50 11.37 9.41
C TYR A 68 2.02 11.19 9.34
N GLU A 69 2.78 12.28 9.48
CA GLU A 69 4.24 12.32 9.43
C GLU A 69 4.86 12.25 10.84
N ASP A 70 4.04 12.43 11.88
CA ASP A 70 4.53 12.51 13.25
C ASP A 70 5.18 11.22 13.74
N PRO A 71 6.32 11.31 14.44
CA PRO A 71 6.88 10.17 15.15
C PRO A 71 6.01 9.75 16.33
N THR A 72 6.01 8.45 16.62
CA THR A 72 5.36 7.94 17.83
C THR A 72 6.08 8.39 19.11
N PRO A 73 5.37 8.48 20.26
CA PRO A 73 6.03 8.65 21.55
C PRO A 73 7.13 7.60 21.82
N ALA A 74 7.01 6.37 21.29
CA ALA A 74 8.06 5.37 21.42
C ALA A 74 9.37 5.78 20.73
N VAL A 75 9.32 6.41 19.56
CA VAL A 75 10.50 6.99 18.87
C VAL A 75 11.17 8.03 19.74
N VAL A 76 10.39 8.97 20.27
CA VAL A 76 10.88 10.07 21.11
C VAL A 76 11.47 9.54 22.42
N ASN A 77 10.75 8.66 23.11
CA ASN A 77 11.19 8.10 24.39
C ASN A 77 12.49 7.28 24.27
N MET A 78 12.76 6.73 23.09
CA MET A 78 13.97 5.94 22.85
C MET A 78 15.11 6.77 22.23
N GLY A 79 14.91 8.08 21.97
CA GLY A 79 15.92 8.95 21.37
C GLY A 79 16.25 8.57 19.91
N LEU A 80 15.25 8.11 19.16
CA LEU A 80 15.41 7.63 17.77
C LEU A 80 15.04 8.66 16.71
N GLU A 81 14.75 9.92 17.07
CA GLU A 81 14.27 10.95 16.14
C GLU A 81 15.25 11.18 14.98
N ALA A 82 16.54 11.15 15.24
CA ALA A 82 17.54 11.32 14.18
C ALA A 82 17.51 10.16 13.16
N ALA A 83 17.27 8.94 13.59
CA ALA A 83 17.09 7.79 12.69
C ALA A 83 15.74 7.86 11.97
N PHE A 84 14.68 8.27 12.68
CA PHE A 84 13.36 8.51 12.11
C PHE A 84 13.41 9.50 10.95
N ASN A 85 13.99 10.69 11.16
CA ASN A 85 14.08 11.73 10.12
C ASN A 85 14.94 11.29 8.91
N ARG A 86 15.98 10.45 9.12
CA ARG A 86 16.74 9.90 8.00
C ARG A 86 15.92 8.88 7.20
N GLY A 87 15.11 8.06 7.88
CA GLY A 87 14.23 7.10 7.23
C GLY A 87 13.12 7.78 6.44
N GLU A 88 12.58 8.88 6.97
CA GLU A 88 11.64 9.75 6.29
C GLU A 88 12.22 10.34 5.01
N ALA A 89 13.42 10.92 5.09
CA ALA A 89 14.12 11.46 3.94
C ALA A 89 14.35 10.40 2.84
N PHE A 90 14.56 9.13 3.23
CA PHE A 90 14.63 8.04 2.27
C PHE A 90 13.26 7.77 1.61
N PHE A 91 12.19 7.75 2.40
CA PHE A 91 10.84 7.52 1.88
C PHE A 91 10.39 8.61 0.91
N GLU A 92 10.72 9.86 1.19
CA GLU A 92 10.31 11.02 0.40
C GLU A 92 11.15 11.23 -0.87
N ARG A 93 12.41 10.84 -0.83
CA ARG A 93 13.31 11.10 -1.95
C ARG A 93 12.88 10.41 -3.23
N ASN A 94 13.05 11.11 -4.36
CA ASN A 94 13.07 10.46 -5.66
C ASN A 94 14.36 9.65 -5.79
N VAL A 95 14.22 8.35 -5.92
CA VAL A 95 15.34 7.48 -6.22
C VAL A 95 15.60 7.59 -7.71
N THR A 96 16.58 8.42 -8.07
CA THR A 96 16.99 8.62 -9.45
C THR A 96 18.35 8.00 -9.66
N ILE A 97 18.56 7.44 -10.85
CA ILE A 97 19.87 6.97 -11.24
C ILE A 97 20.59 8.15 -11.88
N ASN A 98 21.64 8.60 -11.23
CA ASN A 98 22.52 9.63 -11.77
C ASN A 98 23.87 9.06 -12.21
N GLN A 99 24.11 7.79 -11.97
CA GLN A 99 25.37 7.12 -12.29
C GLN A 99 25.10 5.66 -12.69
N ALA A 100 25.77 5.18 -13.70
CA ALA A 100 25.81 3.77 -14.06
C ALA A 100 26.76 3.03 -13.09
N PRO A 101 26.50 1.75 -12.86
CA PRO A 101 25.28 1.02 -13.10
C PRO A 101 24.36 1.04 -11.87
N PHE A 102 23.10 1.36 -12.06
CA PHE A 102 21.99 1.23 -11.10
C PHE A 102 22.12 1.98 -9.76
N LYS A 103 23.00 2.94 -9.61
CA LYS A 103 23.18 3.61 -8.33
C LYS A 103 21.96 4.45 -7.97
N GLY A 104 21.21 3.95 -6.99
CA GLY A 104 20.03 4.57 -6.42
C GLY A 104 18.69 3.90 -6.82
N ARG A 105 18.52 3.45 -8.05
CA ARG A 105 17.33 2.76 -8.53
C ARG A 105 17.72 1.72 -9.56
N GLY A 106 17.07 0.56 -9.55
CA GLY A 106 17.28 -0.47 -10.56
C GLY A 106 16.84 -0.04 -11.97
N PRO A 107 17.21 -0.82 -12.99
CA PRO A 107 17.03 -0.45 -14.41
C PRO A 107 15.58 -0.34 -14.82
N ALA A 108 14.68 -1.05 -14.15
CA ALA A 108 13.23 -0.89 -14.24
C ALA A 108 12.62 -0.81 -12.84
N SER A 109 11.54 -0.08 -12.68
CA SER A 109 10.87 0.14 -11.40
C SER A 109 9.37 0.38 -11.57
N VAL A 110 8.60 0.15 -10.50
CA VAL A 110 7.18 0.51 -10.47
C VAL A 110 7.06 2.03 -10.35
N ARG A 111 7.79 2.62 -9.40
CA ARG A 111 7.83 4.05 -9.14
C ARG A 111 9.23 4.48 -8.70
N LYS A 112 9.50 5.76 -8.77
CA LYS A 112 10.79 6.37 -8.38
C LYS A 112 10.82 6.87 -6.94
N SER A 113 9.67 6.92 -6.26
CA SER A 113 9.54 7.36 -4.87
C SER A 113 8.44 6.58 -4.17
N CYS A 114 8.57 6.40 -2.87
CA CYS A 114 7.49 5.81 -2.07
C CYS A 114 6.28 6.75 -1.98
N LEU A 115 6.50 8.07 -1.99
CA LEU A 115 5.42 9.07 -2.05
C LEU A 115 4.58 9.00 -3.32
N ASP A 116 5.12 8.47 -4.42
CA ASP A 116 4.35 8.26 -5.65
C ASP A 116 3.17 7.29 -5.42
N CYS A 117 3.32 6.35 -4.49
CA CYS A 117 2.27 5.41 -4.10
C CYS A 117 1.54 5.81 -2.81
N HIS A 118 2.19 6.51 -1.90
CA HIS A 118 1.65 6.91 -0.60
C HIS A 118 1.58 8.44 -0.43
N PRO A 119 0.78 9.15 -1.26
CA PRO A 119 0.69 10.60 -1.17
C PRO A 119 0.24 11.04 0.22
N GLY A 120 1.02 11.97 0.84
CA GLY A 120 0.75 12.43 2.21
C GLY A 120 0.74 11.30 3.25
N TYR A 121 1.52 10.24 3.03
CA TYR A 121 1.66 9.03 3.89
C TYR A 121 0.37 8.20 4.01
N GLY A 122 -0.65 8.60 3.30
CA GLY A 122 -1.97 8.00 3.38
C GLY A 122 -2.22 6.92 2.34
N HIS A 123 -3.49 6.76 2.07
CA HIS A 123 -4.05 5.87 1.06
C HIS A 123 -3.89 6.50 -0.34
N GLY A 124 -3.92 5.67 -1.38
CA GLY A 124 -4.02 6.14 -2.75
C GLY A 124 -5.27 7.01 -3.00
N GLN A 125 -5.31 7.68 -4.13
CA GLN A 125 -6.35 8.64 -4.48
C GLN A 125 -7.04 8.23 -5.78
N TRP A 126 -8.34 8.46 -5.89
CA TRP A 126 -9.09 8.26 -7.12
C TRP A 126 -8.54 9.13 -8.25
N GLN A 127 -8.25 8.53 -9.39
CA GLN A 127 -7.79 9.21 -10.59
C GLN A 127 -8.27 8.47 -11.85
N ASN A 128 -8.36 9.18 -12.97
CA ASN A 128 -8.73 8.66 -14.28
C ASN A 128 -7.51 8.38 -15.19
N SER A 129 -6.32 8.57 -14.69
CA SER A 129 -5.06 8.28 -15.40
C SER A 129 -4.14 7.46 -14.52
N TYR A 130 -3.47 6.49 -15.10
CA TYR A 130 -2.43 5.74 -14.40
C TYR A 130 -1.15 6.58 -14.24
N LYS A 131 -0.83 7.38 -15.24
CA LYS A 131 0.28 8.32 -15.19
C LYS A 131 -0.08 9.52 -14.33
N ALA A 132 0.81 9.91 -13.44
CA ALA A 132 0.64 11.14 -12.67
C ALA A 132 0.57 12.35 -13.60
N ASN A 133 -0.47 13.17 -13.46
CA ASN A 133 -0.58 14.42 -14.21
C ASN A 133 0.59 15.34 -13.83
N GLY A 134 1.26 15.94 -14.81
CA GLY A 134 2.45 16.77 -14.63
C GLY A 134 2.30 18.00 -13.71
N SER A 135 1.08 18.26 -13.20
CA SER A 135 0.81 19.28 -12.16
C SER A 135 0.87 18.72 -10.74
N GLN A 136 0.96 17.40 -10.57
CA GLN A 136 1.10 16.75 -9.26
C GLN A 136 2.54 16.34 -9.05
N SER A 137 3.10 16.75 -7.93
CA SER A 137 4.49 16.41 -7.54
C SER A 137 4.65 14.92 -7.20
N TYR A 138 3.54 14.21 -6.99
CA TYR A 138 3.47 12.82 -6.54
C TYR A 138 2.73 11.95 -7.54
N GLY A 139 2.97 10.65 -7.48
CA GLY A 139 2.23 9.66 -8.23
C GLY A 139 0.76 9.55 -7.80
N ASN A 140 0.06 8.63 -8.43
CA ASN A 140 -1.39 8.48 -8.20
C ASN A 140 -1.75 7.44 -7.12
N GLY A 141 -0.78 6.76 -6.55
CA GLY A 141 -1.00 5.70 -5.55
C GLY A 141 -1.50 4.38 -6.14
N TYR A 142 -1.57 4.25 -7.47
CA TYR A 142 -2.02 3.02 -8.09
C TYR A 142 -0.89 2.06 -8.42
N LEU A 143 -1.18 0.79 -8.21
CA LEU A 143 -0.44 -0.37 -8.65
C LEU A 143 -1.31 -1.15 -9.64
N LEU A 144 -0.67 -1.81 -10.60
CA LEU A 144 -1.35 -2.70 -11.53
C LEU A 144 -1.33 -4.13 -11.00
N VAL A 145 -2.41 -4.85 -11.31
CA VAL A 145 -2.45 -6.31 -11.24
C VAL A 145 -2.72 -6.83 -12.64
N VAL A 146 -1.80 -7.65 -13.17
CA VAL A 146 -1.91 -8.30 -14.48
C VAL A 146 -2.02 -9.81 -14.23
N TYR A 147 -3.07 -10.45 -14.73
CA TYR A 147 -3.37 -11.83 -14.41
C TYR A 147 -4.03 -12.57 -15.57
N HIS A 148 -4.00 -13.89 -15.52
CA HIS A 148 -4.80 -14.75 -16.41
C HIS A 148 -6.24 -14.82 -15.91
N GLN A 149 -7.22 -14.62 -16.81
CA GLN A 149 -8.65 -14.56 -16.42
C GLN A 149 -9.24 -15.93 -16.09
N THR A 150 -8.66 -17.02 -16.62
CA THR A 150 -9.12 -18.39 -16.34
C THR A 150 -8.10 -19.14 -15.51
N GLY A 151 -8.57 -20.06 -14.67
CA GLY A 151 -7.74 -20.85 -13.76
C GLY A 151 -8.02 -20.52 -12.30
N GLU A 152 -7.35 -21.21 -11.39
CA GLU A 152 -7.37 -20.86 -9.98
C GLU A 152 -6.71 -19.49 -9.78
N ASN A 153 -7.41 -18.62 -9.09
CA ASN A 153 -6.96 -17.27 -8.80
C ASN A 153 -6.68 -17.18 -7.29
N PRO A 154 -5.53 -17.68 -6.82
CA PRO A 154 -5.14 -17.47 -5.44
C PRO A 154 -4.95 -15.97 -5.18
N ASN A 155 -5.03 -15.54 -3.93
CA ASN A 155 -4.96 -14.12 -3.55
C ASN A 155 -3.69 -13.40 -4.04
N ASP A 156 -2.66 -14.13 -4.36
CA ASP A 156 -1.34 -13.68 -4.78
C ASP A 156 -1.02 -13.95 -6.26
N GLY A 157 -1.98 -14.23 -7.06
CA GLY A 157 -1.86 -14.51 -8.49
C GLY A 157 -2.90 -15.52 -8.95
N PRO A 158 -2.91 -15.93 -10.19
CA PRO A 158 -1.78 -16.13 -11.08
C PRO A 158 -1.33 -14.85 -11.76
N PHE A 159 -0.16 -14.40 -11.39
CA PHE A 159 0.52 -13.36 -12.14
C PHE A 159 1.00 -13.96 -13.48
N VAL A 160 1.21 -13.10 -14.46
CA VAL A 160 1.87 -13.50 -15.69
C VAL A 160 3.39 -13.49 -15.49
N ALA A 161 4.10 -14.47 -16.03
CA ALA A 161 5.53 -14.63 -15.80
C ALA A 161 6.40 -13.57 -16.51
N GLU A 162 5.85 -12.91 -17.51
CA GLU A 162 6.53 -11.93 -18.35
C GLU A 162 6.70 -10.57 -17.66
N VAL A 163 5.88 -10.29 -16.65
CA VAL A 163 5.99 -9.07 -15.83
C VAL A 163 6.11 -9.44 -14.35
N THR A 164 6.66 -8.54 -13.56
CA THR A 164 6.76 -8.74 -12.11
C THR A 164 5.37 -8.72 -11.45
N GLY A 165 5.24 -9.33 -10.27
CA GLY A 165 3.98 -9.32 -9.50
C GLY A 165 3.50 -7.92 -9.12
N MET A 166 4.40 -6.93 -9.10
CA MET A 166 4.09 -5.50 -9.13
C MET A 166 4.64 -4.95 -10.44
N PRO A 167 3.82 -4.86 -11.50
CA PRO A 167 4.28 -4.54 -12.84
C PRO A 167 4.99 -3.19 -12.92
N GLN A 168 6.16 -3.20 -13.52
CA GLN A 168 7.02 -2.04 -13.64
C GLN A 168 6.63 -1.21 -14.86
N THR A 169 6.50 0.09 -14.67
CA THR A 169 6.08 1.04 -15.72
C THR A 169 7.11 2.15 -15.96
N MET A 170 8.27 2.04 -15.33
CA MET A 170 9.39 2.97 -15.51
C MET A 170 10.67 2.21 -15.81
N ALA A 171 11.53 2.79 -16.62
CA ALA A 171 12.89 2.30 -16.86
C ALA A 171 13.86 3.48 -16.95
N ILE A 172 15.16 3.17 -16.93
CA ILE A 172 16.22 4.12 -17.21
C ILE A 172 16.64 4.03 -18.69
N ASP A 173 17.12 5.14 -19.24
CA ASP A 173 17.70 5.10 -20.58
C ASP A 173 18.90 4.13 -20.62
N PRO A 174 19.07 3.38 -21.73
CA PRO A 174 18.28 3.42 -22.96
C PRO A 174 17.11 2.42 -22.99
N PHE A 175 16.71 1.82 -21.86
CA PHE A 175 15.72 0.76 -21.80
C PHE A 175 14.28 1.29 -21.86
N LEU A 176 13.40 0.49 -22.46
CA LEU A 176 11.95 0.70 -22.39
C LEU A 176 11.40 0.05 -21.11
N PRO A 177 10.38 0.64 -20.48
CA PRO A 177 9.75 0.01 -19.32
C PRO A 177 9.06 -1.31 -19.72
N PRO A 178 8.94 -2.29 -18.81
CA PRO A 178 8.19 -3.52 -19.06
C PRO A 178 6.76 -3.28 -19.55
N ILE A 179 6.10 -2.24 -19.02
CA ILE A 179 4.79 -1.77 -19.49
C ILE A 179 4.87 -0.25 -19.69
N ASP A 180 4.49 0.20 -20.88
CA ASP A 180 4.38 1.62 -21.21
C ASP A 180 3.17 2.25 -20.50
N GLU A 181 3.42 3.11 -19.50
CA GLU A 181 2.35 3.72 -18.70
C GLU A 181 1.45 4.68 -19.50
N ASP A 182 1.93 5.22 -20.63
CA ASP A 182 1.14 6.08 -21.50
C ASP A 182 0.02 5.33 -22.22
N GLN A 183 0.10 4.01 -22.31
CA GLN A 183 -0.88 3.13 -22.93
C GLN A 183 -1.82 2.46 -21.91
N ILE A 184 -1.73 2.79 -20.63
CA ILE A 184 -2.62 2.28 -19.59
C ILE A 184 -3.84 3.18 -19.49
N HIS A 185 -5.02 2.63 -19.81
CA HIS A 185 -6.27 3.37 -19.79
C HIS A 185 -7.14 2.92 -18.62
N ILE A 186 -7.65 3.89 -17.86
CA ILE A 186 -8.57 3.68 -16.74
C ILE A 186 -9.89 4.34 -17.10
N ALA A 187 -10.96 3.56 -17.15
CA ALA A 187 -12.33 4.05 -17.28
C ALA A 187 -13.10 3.80 -15.99
N TRP A 188 -13.83 4.80 -15.53
CA TRP A 188 -14.72 4.67 -14.37
C TRP A 188 -16.16 4.58 -14.81
N HIS A 189 -16.86 3.56 -14.33
CA HIS A 189 -18.24 3.27 -14.70
C HIS A 189 -19.13 3.34 -13.47
N SER A 190 -20.33 3.94 -13.63
CA SER A 190 -21.36 3.90 -12.60
C SER A 190 -22.01 2.52 -12.55
N VAL A 191 -22.23 2.01 -11.35
CA VAL A 191 -23.04 0.83 -11.09
C VAL A 191 -24.51 1.19 -11.38
N GLN A 192 -25.16 0.41 -12.24
CA GLN A 192 -26.56 0.66 -12.60
C GLN A 192 -27.53 0.02 -11.59
N ALA A 193 -27.16 -1.11 -11.01
CA ALA A 193 -27.89 -1.80 -9.97
C ALA A 193 -26.92 -2.64 -9.13
N MET A 194 -27.17 -2.74 -7.85
CA MET A 194 -26.42 -3.64 -6.98
C MET A 194 -26.84 -5.09 -7.26
N GLU A 195 -25.87 -6.00 -7.28
CA GLU A 195 -26.11 -7.44 -7.49
C GLU A 195 -26.99 -8.03 -6.38
N SER A 196 -26.88 -7.48 -5.17
CA SER A 196 -27.72 -7.86 -4.03
C SER A 196 -29.19 -7.43 -4.14
N GLY A 197 -29.54 -6.63 -5.15
CA GLY A 197 -30.89 -6.10 -5.32
C GLY A 197 -31.26 -4.94 -4.38
N LEU A 198 -30.35 -4.48 -3.51
CA LEU A 198 -30.61 -3.28 -2.71
C LEU A 198 -30.74 -2.06 -3.64
N PRO A 199 -31.79 -1.22 -3.45
CA PRO A 199 -31.95 0.00 -4.24
C PRO A 199 -30.79 0.97 -4.03
N MET A 200 -30.44 1.77 -5.07
CA MET A 200 -29.45 2.84 -5.01
C MET A 200 -30.01 4.14 -4.37
N THR A 201 -31.06 4.00 -3.59
CA THR A 201 -31.75 5.08 -2.88
C THR A 201 -32.19 4.55 -1.53
N PHE A 202 -31.83 5.23 -0.47
CA PHE A 202 -32.27 4.88 0.88
C PHE A 202 -33.78 5.05 1.04
N PRO A 203 -34.39 4.42 2.07
CA PRO A 203 -35.85 4.50 2.28
C PRO A 203 -36.39 5.93 2.46
N ASP A 204 -35.57 6.87 2.91
CA ASP A 204 -35.90 8.29 3.07
C ASP A 204 -35.75 9.13 1.78
N GLY A 205 -35.28 8.52 0.68
CA GLY A 205 -35.11 9.15 -0.62
C GLY A 205 -33.70 9.70 -0.90
N GLU A 206 -32.79 9.64 0.05
CA GLU A 206 -31.38 9.99 -0.19
C GLU A 206 -30.74 8.98 -1.17
N LYS A 207 -30.01 9.51 -2.17
CA LYS A 207 -29.37 8.69 -3.19
C LYS A 207 -27.88 8.55 -2.94
N PHE A 208 -27.32 7.42 -3.33
CA PHE A 208 -25.88 7.20 -3.41
C PHE A 208 -25.51 6.63 -4.79
N GLU A 209 -24.27 6.81 -5.18
CA GLU A 209 -23.73 6.28 -6.43
C GLU A 209 -22.52 5.41 -6.11
N LEU A 210 -22.38 4.29 -6.81
CA LEU A 210 -21.21 3.43 -6.76
C LEU A 210 -20.49 3.46 -8.11
N ILE A 211 -19.17 3.57 -8.09
CA ILE A 211 -18.35 3.54 -9.31
C ILE A 211 -17.28 2.45 -9.20
N TYR A 212 -16.89 1.87 -10.33
CA TYR A 212 -15.83 0.87 -10.39
C TYR A 212 -14.88 1.14 -11.55
N PRO A 213 -13.58 0.78 -11.43
CA PRO A 213 -12.62 0.96 -12.50
C PRO A 213 -12.66 -0.21 -13.49
N GLU A 214 -12.38 0.11 -14.74
CA GLU A 214 -12.01 -0.83 -15.78
C GLU A 214 -10.68 -0.40 -16.36
N VAL A 215 -9.72 -1.34 -16.40
CA VAL A 215 -8.38 -1.07 -16.91
C VAL A 215 -8.17 -1.83 -18.21
N THR A 216 -7.62 -1.16 -19.20
CA THR A 216 -7.22 -1.76 -20.47
C THR A 216 -5.79 -1.39 -20.80
N ILE A 217 -5.02 -2.36 -21.24
CA ILE A 217 -3.61 -2.22 -21.65
C ILE A 217 -3.46 -2.98 -22.98
N PRO A 218 -3.15 -2.30 -24.08
CA PRO A 218 -3.00 -2.97 -25.38
C PRO A 218 -1.72 -3.83 -25.41
N GLU A 219 -1.67 -4.80 -26.31
CA GLU A 219 -0.53 -5.67 -26.51
C GLU A 219 0.77 -4.88 -26.80
N SER A 220 0.67 -3.79 -27.53
CA SER A 220 1.80 -2.89 -27.86
C SER A 220 2.45 -2.20 -26.65
N ALA A 221 1.77 -2.18 -25.51
CA ALA A 221 2.31 -1.56 -24.29
C ALA A 221 3.37 -2.43 -23.59
N PHE A 222 3.43 -3.72 -23.92
CA PHE A 222 4.35 -4.66 -23.26
C PHE A 222 5.66 -4.79 -24.00
N HIS A 223 6.75 -4.40 -23.36
CA HIS A 223 8.11 -4.51 -23.90
C HIS A 223 8.82 -5.74 -23.30
N THR A 224 8.25 -6.91 -23.50
CA THR A 224 8.75 -8.21 -23.04
C THR A 224 8.77 -9.23 -24.16
N SER A 225 9.62 -10.25 -24.06
CA SER A 225 9.70 -11.37 -24.99
C SER A 225 9.82 -12.68 -24.21
N PRO A 226 8.79 -13.56 -24.24
CA PRO A 226 7.53 -13.39 -24.98
C PRO A 226 6.67 -12.24 -24.47
N ASN A 227 5.69 -11.81 -25.27
CA ASN A 227 4.65 -10.88 -24.85
C ASN A 227 3.57 -11.64 -24.06
N PRO A 228 3.03 -11.08 -22.94
CA PRO A 228 2.02 -11.75 -22.11
C PRO A 228 0.76 -12.15 -22.90
N TYR A 229 0.37 -11.36 -23.89
CA TYR A 229 -0.77 -11.70 -24.76
C TYR A 229 -0.51 -12.95 -25.61
N GLU A 230 0.71 -13.11 -26.13
CA GLU A 230 1.10 -14.30 -26.91
C GLU A 230 1.06 -15.54 -26.03
N THR A 231 1.63 -15.46 -24.82
CA THR A 231 1.63 -16.57 -23.86
C THR A 231 0.22 -16.94 -23.43
N ALA A 232 -0.62 -15.95 -23.12
CA ALA A 232 -2.01 -16.19 -22.77
C ALA A 232 -2.76 -16.89 -23.91
N ARG A 233 -2.65 -16.40 -25.16
CA ARG A 233 -3.28 -17.04 -26.32
C ARG A 233 -2.78 -18.47 -26.53
N ALA A 234 -1.49 -18.73 -26.36
CA ALA A 234 -0.93 -20.07 -26.50
C ALA A 234 -1.47 -21.05 -25.45
N GLN A 235 -1.88 -20.55 -24.29
CA GLN A 235 -2.48 -21.32 -23.21
C GLN A 235 -4.02 -21.37 -23.28
N GLY A 236 -4.64 -20.81 -24.32
CA GLY A 236 -6.10 -20.70 -24.42
C GLY A 236 -6.71 -19.78 -23.37
N ASN A 237 -5.97 -18.78 -22.90
CA ASN A 237 -6.34 -17.84 -21.85
C ASN A 237 -6.42 -16.41 -22.38
N THR A 238 -6.88 -15.50 -21.55
CA THR A 238 -6.90 -14.05 -21.78
C THR A 238 -6.31 -13.33 -20.56
N LEU A 239 -5.82 -12.11 -20.79
CA LEU A 239 -5.32 -11.28 -19.71
C LEU A 239 -6.46 -10.48 -19.06
N GLY A 240 -6.35 -10.28 -17.76
CA GLY A 240 -7.14 -9.35 -16.97
C GLY A 240 -6.25 -8.30 -16.33
N PHE A 241 -6.82 -7.12 -16.12
CA PHE A 241 -6.12 -5.99 -15.51
C PHE A 241 -6.99 -5.40 -14.41
N ARG A 242 -6.38 -5.06 -13.29
CA ARG A 242 -7.05 -4.39 -12.16
C ARG A 242 -6.13 -3.33 -11.57
N LEU A 243 -6.74 -2.39 -10.86
CA LEU A 243 -6.03 -1.43 -10.02
C LEU A 243 -6.02 -1.91 -8.59
N GLU A 244 -4.89 -1.76 -7.93
CA GLU A 244 -4.78 -1.81 -6.48
C GLU A 244 -4.23 -0.47 -6.00
N SER A 245 -4.79 0.07 -4.93
CA SER A 245 -4.28 1.25 -4.25
C SER A 245 -3.45 0.82 -3.05
N THR A 246 -2.49 1.64 -2.67
CA THR A 246 -1.72 1.42 -1.46
C THR A 246 -2.54 1.72 -0.21
N ILE A 247 -2.21 1.04 0.88
CA ILE A 247 -2.76 1.34 2.22
C ILE A 247 -2.08 2.56 2.83
N GLY A 248 -2.72 3.21 3.80
CA GLY A 248 -2.06 4.21 4.65
C GLY A 248 -0.95 3.56 5.50
N ILE A 249 0.15 4.29 5.72
CA ILE A 249 1.32 3.79 6.43
C ILE A 249 1.25 4.04 7.95
N PRO A 250 0.66 5.13 8.48
CA PRO A 250 0.62 5.40 9.90
C PRO A 250 0.09 4.22 10.71
N GLY A 251 0.75 3.89 11.81
CA GLY A 251 0.35 2.81 12.72
C GLY A 251 0.71 1.39 12.28
N THR A 252 1.37 1.19 11.14
CA THR A 252 1.75 -0.17 10.68
C THR A 252 2.65 -0.88 11.68
N GLY A 253 3.54 -0.17 12.39
CA GLY A 253 4.36 -0.74 13.46
C GLY A 253 3.54 -1.27 14.63
N LEU A 254 2.38 -0.67 14.92
CA LEU A 254 1.46 -1.12 15.96
C LEU A 254 0.73 -2.40 15.54
N LEU A 255 0.31 -2.50 14.29
CA LEU A 255 -0.28 -3.73 13.74
C LEU A 255 0.74 -4.87 13.71
N ASP A 256 2.01 -4.55 13.40
CA ASP A 256 3.09 -5.52 13.42
C ASP A 256 3.29 -6.14 14.81
N ALA A 257 3.07 -5.34 15.87
CA ALA A 257 3.17 -5.74 17.27
C ALA A 257 2.01 -6.63 17.78
N ILE A 258 0.94 -6.85 17.00
CA ILE A 258 -0.12 -7.80 17.35
C ILE A 258 0.43 -9.23 17.27
N PRO A 259 0.33 -10.06 18.33
CA PRO A 259 0.81 -11.44 18.30
C PRO A 259 0.11 -12.25 17.22
N GLN A 260 0.88 -13.06 16.48
CA GLN A 260 0.26 -13.93 15.48
C GLN A 260 -0.66 -14.99 16.09
N GLU A 261 -0.39 -15.43 17.32
CA GLU A 261 -1.26 -16.37 18.05
C GLU A 261 -2.64 -15.77 18.35
N ASP A 262 -2.70 -14.47 18.63
CA ASP A 262 -3.98 -13.78 18.86
C ASP A 262 -4.76 -13.64 17.55
N ILE A 263 -4.07 -13.39 16.43
CA ILE A 263 -4.70 -13.40 15.09
C ILE A 263 -5.18 -14.81 14.76
N LYS A 264 -4.40 -15.86 15.05
CA LYS A 264 -4.81 -17.26 14.89
C LYS A 264 -6.05 -17.58 15.71
N ALA A 265 -6.10 -17.15 16.95
CA ALA A 265 -7.28 -17.32 17.81
C ALA A 265 -8.51 -16.61 17.25
N GLN A 266 -8.32 -15.44 16.62
CA GLN A 266 -9.39 -14.71 15.93
C GLN A 266 -9.90 -15.51 14.72
N TYR A 267 -9.02 -16.05 13.85
CA TYR A 267 -9.39 -16.90 12.73
C TYR A 267 -10.15 -18.16 13.20
N ALA A 268 -9.65 -18.84 14.22
CA ALA A 268 -10.29 -20.02 14.80
C ALA A 268 -11.69 -19.73 15.35
N ARG A 269 -11.91 -18.53 15.89
CA ARG A 269 -13.23 -18.09 16.34
C ARG A 269 -14.17 -17.84 15.16
N GLU A 270 -13.70 -17.09 14.15
CA GLU A 270 -14.51 -16.73 12.98
C GLU A 270 -14.88 -17.98 12.14
N ALA A 271 -13.96 -18.94 12.01
CA ALA A 271 -14.19 -20.19 11.28
C ALA A 271 -15.40 -21.01 11.76
N ARG A 272 -15.92 -20.70 12.96
CA ARG A 272 -17.14 -21.34 13.50
C ARG A 272 -18.41 -20.80 12.85
N PHE A 273 -18.37 -19.59 12.31
CA PHE A 273 -19.55 -18.85 11.85
C PHE A 273 -19.49 -18.47 10.37
N ALA A 274 -18.29 -18.35 9.82
CA ALA A 274 -18.05 -17.90 8.46
C ALA A 274 -17.16 -18.89 7.70
N LYS A 275 -17.28 -18.88 6.37
CA LYS A 275 -16.31 -19.51 5.48
C LYS A 275 -15.14 -18.55 5.36
N LEU A 276 -13.96 -18.98 5.77
CA LEU A 276 -12.73 -18.21 5.61
C LEU A 276 -12.02 -18.56 4.29
N ASN A 277 -11.10 -17.70 3.87
CA ASN A 277 -10.29 -17.95 2.70
C ASN A 277 -9.46 -19.23 2.85
N PRO A 278 -9.70 -20.27 2.01
CA PRO A 278 -9.01 -21.54 2.14
C PRO A 278 -7.51 -21.46 1.84
N SER A 279 -7.07 -20.45 1.10
CA SER A 279 -5.64 -20.18 0.88
C SER A 279 -4.94 -19.60 2.11
N PHE A 280 -5.70 -19.19 3.13
CA PHE A 280 -5.15 -18.60 4.34
C PHE A 280 -5.45 -19.42 5.60
N TRP A 281 -6.61 -20.06 5.66
CA TRP A 281 -7.06 -20.88 6.81
C TRP A 281 -7.44 -22.28 6.38
N ASP A 282 -6.71 -23.26 6.90
CA ASP A 282 -7.05 -24.67 6.76
C ASP A 282 -8.10 -25.05 7.82
N LYS A 283 -9.32 -25.25 7.36
CA LYS A 283 -10.46 -25.57 8.23
C LYS A 283 -10.31 -26.94 8.90
N GLU A 284 -9.70 -27.91 8.21
CA GLU A 284 -9.54 -29.28 8.71
C GLU A 284 -8.45 -29.34 9.77
N ALA A 285 -7.36 -28.66 9.54
CA ALA A 285 -6.27 -28.54 10.52
C ALA A 285 -6.63 -27.59 11.68
N GLY A 286 -7.60 -26.68 11.51
CA GLY A 286 -7.89 -25.61 12.48
C GLY A 286 -6.70 -24.66 12.67
N ASP A 287 -5.94 -24.43 11.60
CA ASP A 287 -4.69 -23.66 11.59
C ASP A 287 -4.56 -22.87 10.30
N PHE A 288 -3.57 -22.00 10.24
CA PHE A 288 -3.22 -21.33 9.00
C PHE A 288 -2.71 -22.32 7.94
N ALA A 289 -3.12 -22.10 6.70
CA ALA A 289 -2.55 -22.78 5.55
C ALA A 289 -1.07 -22.42 5.39
N ALA A 290 -0.28 -23.29 4.75
CA ALA A 290 1.14 -23.02 4.50
C ALA A 290 1.38 -21.70 3.75
N SER A 291 0.50 -21.35 2.81
CA SER A 291 0.52 -20.09 2.06
C SER A 291 0.29 -18.83 2.90
N ALA A 292 -0.25 -18.95 4.12
CA ALA A 292 -0.42 -17.82 5.03
C ALA A 292 0.87 -17.35 5.69
N TYR A 293 1.91 -18.16 5.62
CA TYR A 293 3.19 -17.84 6.22
C TYR A 293 4.14 -17.20 5.20
N TYR A 294 4.90 -16.21 5.68
CA TYR A 294 6.03 -15.63 5.00
C TYR A 294 7.29 -16.33 5.49
N HIS A 295 8.08 -16.83 4.56
CA HIS A 295 9.35 -17.45 4.86
C HIS A 295 10.45 -16.42 4.67
N ASN A 296 11.25 -16.24 5.70
CA ASN A 296 12.40 -15.36 5.65
C ASN A 296 13.61 -16.09 5.09
N TRP A 297 14.49 -15.42 4.37
CA TRP A 297 15.68 -16.00 3.80
C TRP A 297 16.95 -15.47 4.47
N GLN A 298 17.98 -16.31 4.50
CA GLN A 298 19.25 -15.99 5.13
C GLN A 298 20.19 -15.33 4.15
N PRO A 299 20.83 -14.23 4.52
CA PRO A 299 22.00 -13.75 3.80
C PRO A 299 23.10 -14.83 3.75
N GLY A 300 23.68 -15.04 2.59
CA GLY A 300 24.88 -15.85 2.43
C GLY A 300 24.71 -17.25 1.84
N GLU A 301 23.47 -17.69 1.55
CA GLU A 301 23.25 -18.88 0.75
C GLU A 301 22.59 -18.48 -0.58
N TYR A 302 23.33 -18.55 -1.66
CA TYR A 302 22.87 -18.15 -3.01
C TYR A 302 22.16 -16.80 -3.01
N GLY A 303 22.82 -15.79 -2.45
CA GLY A 303 22.25 -14.47 -2.39
C GLY A 303 20.78 -14.52 -2.01
N ALA A 304 20.52 -14.53 -0.70
CA ALA A 304 19.19 -14.17 -0.28
C ALA A 304 18.04 -15.09 -0.74
N GLY A 305 18.20 -16.40 -0.66
CA GLY A 305 17.13 -17.38 -0.89
C GLY A 305 16.99 -17.88 -2.31
N TYR A 306 17.87 -17.54 -3.20
CA TYR A 306 17.95 -18.14 -4.52
C TYR A 306 18.99 -19.27 -4.53
N ASP A 307 18.72 -20.34 -5.27
CA ASP A 307 19.70 -21.38 -5.56
C ASP A 307 20.66 -20.97 -6.69
N ALA A 308 21.58 -21.87 -7.05
CA ALA A 308 22.54 -21.64 -8.13
C ALA A 308 21.85 -21.43 -9.50
N GLU A 309 20.66 -21.97 -9.67
CA GLU A 309 19.84 -21.86 -10.88
C GLU A 309 18.95 -20.62 -10.87
N GLY A 310 18.97 -19.81 -9.78
CA GLY A 310 18.16 -18.61 -9.62
C GLY A 310 16.71 -18.87 -9.25
N ASN A 311 16.36 -20.04 -8.73
CA ASN A 311 15.04 -20.31 -8.19
C ASN A 311 14.96 -19.80 -6.75
N TYR A 312 13.88 -19.09 -6.43
CA TYR A 312 13.64 -18.59 -5.09
C TYR A 312 13.19 -19.72 -4.15
N TYR A 313 13.93 -19.90 -3.07
CA TYR A 313 13.58 -20.80 -1.98
C TYR A 313 13.41 -20.02 -0.68
N PRO A 314 12.16 -19.78 -0.26
CA PRO A 314 11.91 -19.20 1.06
C PRO A 314 12.45 -20.13 2.13
N ARG A 315 13.19 -19.58 3.10
CA ARG A 315 13.79 -20.36 4.16
C ARG A 315 13.15 -20.09 5.51
N ASP A 316 12.90 -21.18 6.20
CA ASP A 316 12.45 -21.19 7.58
C ASP A 316 13.61 -20.87 8.52
N THR A 317 13.69 -19.66 9.03
CA THR A 317 14.85 -19.26 9.82
C THR A 317 14.52 -18.69 11.19
N TYR A 318 13.26 -18.38 11.40
CA TYR A 318 12.82 -17.81 12.66
C TYR A 318 11.57 -18.48 13.15
N MET A 319 11.45 -18.60 14.47
CA MET A 319 10.24 -19.10 15.10
C MET A 319 9.72 -20.35 14.37
N ASP A 320 10.60 -21.29 14.07
CA ASP A 320 10.35 -22.39 13.14
C ASP A 320 10.02 -21.93 11.71
N GLY A 321 10.46 -20.73 11.33
CA GLY A 321 10.31 -20.15 9.99
C GLY A 321 8.94 -19.62 9.64
N LYS A 322 8.03 -19.58 10.59
CA LYS A 322 6.63 -19.27 10.31
C LYS A 322 6.24 -17.88 10.79
N LEU A 323 6.47 -16.88 9.94
CA LEU A 323 6.01 -15.51 10.14
C LEU A 323 4.70 -15.29 9.40
N LEU A 324 3.62 -15.01 10.12
CA LEU A 324 2.31 -14.79 9.53
C LEU A 324 2.32 -13.56 8.61
N LYS A 325 1.76 -13.70 7.44
CA LYS A 325 1.47 -12.58 6.54
C LYS A 325 0.36 -11.72 7.16
N LYS A 326 0.62 -10.44 7.36
CA LYS A 326 -0.28 -9.50 8.05
C LYS A 326 -0.66 -8.29 7.20
N PHE A 327 0.14 -7.98 6.18
CA PHE A 327 0.06 -6.72 5.43
C PHE A 327 -0.41 -6.92 4.00
N THR A 328 -0.81 -5.84 3.37
CA THR A 328 -1.59 -5.71 2.13
C THR A 328 -3.05 -6.13 2.28
N TYR A 329 -3.88 -5.79 1.31
CA TYR A 329 -5.28 -6.23 1.29
C TYR A 329 -5.40 -7.76 1.14
N ALA A 330 -4.53 -8.35 0.32
CA ALA A 330 -4.48 -9.79 0.11
C ALA A 330 -3.66 -10.56 1.16
N MET A 331 -3.09 -9.88 2.17
CA MET A 331 -2.20 -10.46 3.19
C MET A 331 -1.03 -11.23 2.57
N THR A 332 -0.33 -10.57 1.66
CA THR A 332 0.81 -11.17 0.93
C THR A 332 2.17 -10.86 1.54
N ARG A 333 2.23 -10.04 2.61
CA ARG A 333 3.48 -9.60 3.24
C ARG A 333 3.52 -9.97 4.72
N GLY A 334 4.70 -10.43 5.16
CA GLY A 334 4.99 -10.78 6.56
C GLY A 334 5.18 -9.56 7.46
N THR A 335 6.14 -9.64 8.38
CA THR A 335 6.49 -8.53 9.28
C THR A 335 7.00 -7.32 8.50
N LEU A 336 6.94 -6.13 9.08
CA LEU A 336 7.50 -4.92 8.45
C LEU A 336 8.99 -5.06 8.15
N GLN A 337 9.73 -5.70 9.06
CA GLN A 337 11.18 -5.85 8.94
C GLN A 337 11.58 -6.77 7.77
N ASP A 338 10.78 -7.78 7.45
CA ASP A 338 11.10 -8.77 6.42
C ASP A 338 10.27 -8.60 5.15
N GLY A 339 8.98 -8.44 5.31
CA GLY A 339 8.02 -8.45 4.21
C GLY A 339 7.62 -7.07 3.72
N ALA A 340 6.78 -6.36 4.48
CA ALA A 340 6.16 -5.14 4.01
C ALA A 340 7.18 -4.01 3.79
N GLY A 341 8.06 -3.75 4.76
CA GLY A 341 9.07 -2.70 4.64
C GLY A 341 10.19 -3.07 3.68
N SER A 342 10.86 -4.20 3.93
CA SER A 342 12.03 -4.60 3.17
C SER A 342 11.72 -4.92 1.70
N ASN A 343 10.60 -5.59 1.42
CA ASN A 343 10.20 -5.87 0.05
C ASN A 343 9.75 -4.62 -0.70
N ALA A 344 9.09 -3.67 -0.04
CA ALA A 344 8.61 -2.47 -0.72
C ALA A 344 9.78 -1.66 -1.32
N VAL A 345 10.88 -1.54 -0.62
CA VAL A 345 12.09 -0.88 -1.15
C VAL A 345 12.58 -1.59 -2.40
N TRP A 346 12.67 -2.92 -2.38
CA TRP A 346 13.18 -3.71 -3.48
C TRP A 346 12.21 -3.80 -4.66
N ASN A 347 10.94 -4.12 -4.44
CA ASN A 347 10.01 -4.40 -5.54
C ASN A 347 9.34 -3.16 -6.15
N ILE A 348 9.36 -2.01 -5.48
CA ILE A 348 8.81 -0.76 -6.02
C ILE A 348 9.88 0.05 -6.74
N THR A 349 11.02 0.29 -6.08
CA THR A 349 12.09 1.12 -6.62
C THR A 349 13.25 0.32 -7.20
N ASN A 350 13.23 -0.99 -7.03
CA ASN A 350 14.30 -1.91 -7.45
C ASN A 350 15.67 -1.54 -6.87
N VAL A 351 15.68 -1.01 -5.64
CA VAL A 351 16.88 -0.65 -4.90
C VAL A 351 17.49 -1.89 -4.30
N SER A 352 18.74 -2.17 -4.64
CA SER A 352 19.48 -3.31 -4.15
C SER A 352 20.02 -3.09 -2.73
N ARG A 353 20.11 -4.17 -1.97
CA ARG A 353 20.63 -4.19 -0.59
C ARG A 353 21.47 -5.44 -0.39
N PRO A 354 22.31 -5.50 0.68
CA PRO A 354 23.14 -6.67 0.94
C PRO A 354 22.36 -8.00 1.02
N ASP A 355 21.11 -7.95 1.51
CA ASP A 355 20.20 -9.10 1.58
C ASP A 355 19.29 -9.25 0.36
N ARG A 356 19.43 -8.39 -0.65
CA ARG A 356 18.64 -8.35 -1.89
C ARG A 356 19.55 -8.02 -3.09
N PRO A 357 20.51 -8.91 -3.44
CA PRO A 357 21.49 -8.64 -4.50
C PRO A 357 20.94 -8.85 -5.92
N PHE A 358 19.72 -9.38 -6.05
CA PHE A 358 19.08 -9.66 -7.33
C PHE A 358 18.12 -8.53 -7.70
N LEU A 359 18.03 -8.24 -9.01
CA LEU A 359 17.04 -7.29 -9.50
C LEU A 359 15.62 -7.84 -9.40
N TYR A 360 14.67 -6.96 -9.13
CA TYR A 360 13.24 -7.24 -9.27
C TYR A 360 12.83 -6.94 -10.72
N THR A 361 13.18 -7.85 -11.63
CA THR A 361 12.88 -7.77 -13.06
C THR A 361 12.35 -9.13 -13.53
N THR A 362 12.16 -9.31 -14.83
CA THR A 362 11.84 -10.61 -15.45
C THR A 362 12.83 -10.94 -16.55
N GLU A 363 13.04 -12.22 -16.79
CA GLU A 363 13.86 -12.68 -17.90
C GLU A 363 13.25 -12.25 -19.25
N ALA A 364 11.92 -12.22 -19.35
CA ALA A 364 11.24 -11.79 -20.56
C ALA A 364 11.54 -10.33 -20.91
N TRP A 365 11.61 -9.45 -19.91
CA TRP A 365 12.02 -8.06 -20.12
C TRP A 365 13.51 -7.94 -20.45
N ALA A 366 14.38 -8.62 -19.72
CA ALA A 366 15.82 -8.63 -19.98
C ALA A 366 16.11 -9.09 -21.42
N ARG A 367 15.42 -10.14 -21.88
CA ARG A 367 15.52 -10.67 -23.25
C ARG A 367 15.05 -9.65 -24.28
N ALA A 368 13.91 -9.00 -24.06
CA ALA A 368 13.40 -7.98 -24.98
C ALA A 368 14.38 -6.81 -25.11
N MET A 369 14.96 -6.33 -24.01
CA MET A 369 15.92 -5.23 -24.03
C MET A 369 17.25 -5.62 -24.69
N SER A 370 17.75 -6.83 -24.45
CA SER A 370 18.99 -7.32 -25.05
C SER A 370 18.90 -7.52 -26.57
N GLN A 371 17.70 -7.63 -27.12
CA GLN A 371 17.44 -7.80 -28.56
C GLN A 371 16.90 -6.52 -29.23
N ASN A 372 16.69 -5.44 -28.46
CA ASN A 372 16.13 -4.21 -28.98
C ASN A 372 17.20 -3.39 -29.72
N VAL A 373 16.99 -3.20 -31.03
CA VAL A 373 17.95 -2.51 -31.90
C VAL A 373 18.28 -1.09 -31.42
N GLN A 374 17.30 -0.34 -30.92
CA GLN A 374 17.53 1.02 -30.43
C GLN A 374 18.37 1.02 -29.14
N VAL A 375 18.13 0.06 -28.24
CA VAL A 375 18.95 -0.15 -27.06
C VAL A 375 20.40 -0.45 -27.44
N LEU A 376 20.63 -1.40 -28.34
CA LEU A 376 21.98 -1.76 -28.80
C LEU A 376 22.69 -0.57 -29.46
N LEU A 377 21.99 0.18 -30.30
CA LEU A 377 22.55 1.38 -30.96
C LEU A 377 22.91 2.47 -29.96
N SER A 378 22.08 2.70 -28.96
CA SER A 378 22.35 3.69 -27.90
C SER A 378 23.59 3.31 -27.08
N ILE A 379 23.67 2.04 -26.66
CA ILE A 379 24.83 1.52 -25.91
C ILE A 379 26.12 1.63 -26.74
N ARG A 380 26.05 1.29 -28.03
CA ARG A 380 27.19 1.42 -28.94
C ARG A 380 27.62 2.87 -29.10
N ALA A 381 26.67 3.81 -29.17
CA ALA A 381 26.97 5.24 -29.28
C ALA A 381 27.64 5.79 -28.03
N ASP A 382 27.25 5.31 -26.85
CA ASP A 382 27.86 5.68 -25.57
C ASP A 382 29.24 5.05 -25.37
N GLY A 383 29.52 3.91 -26.04
CA GLY A 383 30.78 3.19 -25.97
C GLY A 383 31.18 2.87 -24.52
N GLU A 384 32.43 3.10 -24.17
CA GLU A 384 33.01 2.82 -22.84
C GLU A 384 32.32 3.56 -21.68
N ASN A 385 31.46 4.55 -21.94
CA ASN A 385 30.66 5.20 -20.91
C ASN A 385 29.46 4.35 -20.48
N SER A 386 29.06 3.35 -21.31
CA SER A 386 27.98 2.46 -20.98
C SER A 386 28.48 1.23 -20.22
N PRO A 387 27.88 0.85 -19.10
CA PRO A 387 28.24 -0.36 -18.36
C PRO A 387 27.91 -1.66 -19.13
N TYR A 388 27.17 -1.56 -20.21
CA TYR A 388 26.80 -2.68 -21.09
C TYR A 388 27.71 -2.84 -22.30
N TYR A 389 28.68 -1.92 -22.49
CA TYR A 389 29.65 -1.96 -23.57
C TYR A 389 30.92 -2.66 -23.08
N VAL A 390 30.93 -3.98 -23.16
CA VAL A 390 32.01 -4.81 -22.62
C VAL A 390 32.58 -5.71 -23.70
N ASP A 391 33.89 -5.68 -23.87
CA ASP A 391 34.64 -6.65 -24.67
C ASP A 391 34.69 -7.97 -23.90
N VAL A 392 33.80 -8.90 -24.23
CA VAL A 392 33.57 -10.14 -23.45
C VAL A 392 34.68 -11.15 -23.74
N ASP A 393 35.15 -11.25 -24.99
CA ASP A 393 36.17 -12.19 -25.38
C ASP A 393 37.62 -11.64 -25.37
N GLY A 394 37.77 -10.35 -25.09
CA GLY A 394 39.06 -9.69 -24.93
C GLY A 394 39.81 -9.44 -26.24
N ASN A 395 39.12 -9.39 -27.38
CA ASN A 395 39.72 -9.21 -28.67
C ASN A 395 39.97 -7.73 -29.07
N GLY A 396 39.48 -6.79 -28.31
CA GLY A 396 39.62 -5.33 -28.50
C GLY A 396 38.50 -4.70 -29.33
N GLU A 397 37.48 -5.47 -29.71
CA GLU A 397 36.30 -4.98 -30.42
C GLU A 397 35.04 -5.42 -29.68
N VAL A 398 34.05 -4.51 -29.55
CA VAL A 398 32.76 -4.81 -28.91
C VAL A 398 31.71 -4.96 -29.99
N THR A 399 31.13 -6.15 -30.09
CA THR A 399 30.11 -6.53 -31.08
C THR A 399 28.69 -6.32 -30.52
N ASP A 400 27.66 -6.27 -31.39
CA ASP A 400 26.26 -6.26 -30.97
C ASP A 400 25.87 -7.53 -30.18
N ALA A 401 26.52 -8.65 -30.47
CA ALA A 401 26.29 -9.90 -29.73
C ALA A 401 26.77 -9.79 -28.28
N GLU A 402 27.93 -9.20 -28.04
CA GLU A 402 28.48 -8.99 -26.71
C GLU A 402 27.68 -7.95 -25.92
N ILE A 403 27.23 -6.84 -26.57
CA ILE A 403 26.33 -5.88 -25.94
C ILE A 403 25.02 -6.58 -25.57
N SER A 404 24.45 -7.41 -26.45
CA SER A 404 23.24 -8.18 -26.17
C SER A 404 23.43 -9.13 -24.97
N GLU A 405 24.56 -9.83 -24.92
CA GLU A 405 24.92 -10.74 -23.84
C GLU A 405 25.02 -10.00 -22.49
N THR A 406 25.75 -8.90 -22.44
CA THR A 406 25.92 -8.09 -21.24
C THR A 406 24.61 -7.45 -20.77
N VAL A 407 23.79 -6.92 -21.67
CA VAL A 407 22.46 -6.41 -21.37
C VAL A 407 21.60 -7.48 -20.72
N PHE A 408 21.53 -8.66 -21.34
CA PHE A 408 20.74 -9.77 -20.78
C PHE A 408 21.23 -10.18 -19.40
N ALA A 409 22.53 -10.37 -19.23
CA ALA A 409 23.13 -10.77 -17.97
C ALA A 409 22.88 -9.74 -16.84
N LEU A 410 23.07 -8.44 -17.14
CA LEU A 410 22.93 -7.37 -16.16
C LEU A 410 21.47 -7.04 -15.81
N LEU A 411 20.53 -7.28 -16.73
CA LEU A 411 19.10 -7.02 -16.47
C LEU A 411 18.36 -8.26 -15.93
N SER A 412 18.96 -9.45 -16.01
CA SER A 412 18.34 -10.69 -15.56
C SER A 412 18.11 -10.70 -14.05
N PRO A 413 16.94 -11.15 -13.57
CA PRO A 413 16.65 -11.28 -12.13
C PRO A 413 17.51 -12.34 -11.44
N LYS A 414 18.14 -13.24 -12.20
CA LYS A 414 18.91 -14.37 -11.66
C LYS A 414 20.38 -14.02 -11.39
N THR A 415 20.84 -12.86 -11.79
CA THR A 415 22.24 -12.45 -11.64
C THR A 415 22.45 -11.74 -10.33
N ASN A 416 23.39 -12.24 -9.50
CA ASN A 416 23.85 -11.54 -8.31
C ASN A 416 24.62 -10.29 -8.74
N GLN A 417 24.06 -9.11 -8.45
CA GLN A 417 24.62 -7.83 -8.89
C GLN A 417 25.93 -7.47 -8.16
N PHE A 418 26.19 -8.05 -6.99
CA PHE A 418 27.41 -7.77 -6.21
C PHE A 418 28.57 -8.69 -6.59
N ASP A 419 28.29 -9.75 -7.35
CA ASP A 419 29.28 -10.70 -7.88
C ASP A 419 29.03 -10.91 -9.38
N ASN A 420 28.94 -9.81 -10.11
CA ASN A 420 28.66 -9.85 -11.53
C ASN A 420 29.97 -9.88 -12.34
N PRO A 421 30.13 -10.77 -13.31
CA PRO A 421 31.37 -10.89 -14.09
C PRO A 421 31.69 -9.65 -14.93
N TYR A 422 30.69 -8.82 -15.23
CA TYR A 422 30.87 -7.62 -16.07
C TYR A 422 31.09 -6.34 -15.25
N HIS A 423 30.53 -6.28 -14.03
CA HIS A 423 30.63 -5.11 -13.17
C HIS A 423 30.61 -5.47 -11.68
N ASN A 424 31.34 -4.70 -10.90
CA ASN A 424 31.29 -4.70 -9.45
C ASN A 424 30.24 -3.68 -8.99
N PHE A 425 29.12 -4.14 -8.44
CA PHE A 425 28.08 -3.29 -7.93
C PHE A 425 28.15 -3.21 -6.40
N GLU A 426 27.97 -2.01 -5.89
CA GLU A 426 27.76 -1.78 -4.45
C GLU A 426 26.25 -1.74 -4.15
N PRO A 427 25.82 -2.15 -2.94
CA PRO A 427 24.44 -1.97 -2.53
C PRO A 427 24.01 -0.51 -2.62
N GLU A 428 22.84 -0.25 -3.17
CA GLU A 428 22.30 1.10 -3.31
C GLU A 428 21.73 1.63 -2.01
N MET A 429 21.27 0.72 -1.14
CA MET A 429 20.87 1.00 0.22
C MET A 429 21.74 0.17 1.18
N ASP A 430 22.46 0.83 2.05
CA ASP A 430 23.26 0.16 3.08
C ASP A 430 22.40 -0.24 4.31
N ALA A 431 23.03 -0.96 5.24
CA ALA A 431 22.35 -1.45 6.42
C ALA A 431 21.90 -0.33 7.38
N ASP A 432 22.61 0.81 7.41
CA ASP A 432 22.26 1.95 8.27
C ASP A 432 21.09 2.75 7.70
N GLU A 433 21.03 2.91 6.38
CA GLU A 433 19.88 3.50 5.70
C GLU A 433 18.63 2.62 5.87
N PHE A 434 18.77 1.30 5.72
CA PHE A 434 17.66 0.38 5.94
C PHE A 434 17.18 0.38 7.39
N TYR A 435 18.09 0.43 8.34
CA TYR A 435 17.75 0.58 9.75
C TYR A 435 16.97 1.88 9.99
N ALA A 436 17.44 3.01 9.47
CA ALA A 436 16.77 4.30 9.60
C ALA A 436 15.36 4.26 8.97
N PHE A 437 15.23 3.68 7.78
CA PHE A 437 13.95 3.46 7.12
C PHE A 437 13.00 2.61 7.99
N MET A 438 13.52 1.59 8.65
CA MET A 438 12.71 0.72 9.51
C MET A 438 12.29 1.41 10.82
N VAL A 439 13.16 2.26 11.40
CA VAL A 439 12.78 3.11 12.55
C VAL A 439 11.62 4.04 12.15
N TRP A 440 11.73 4.68 11.00
CA TRP A 440 10.66 5.53 10.47
C TRP A 440 9.37 4.75 10.21
N HIS A 441 9.44 3.65 9.46
CA HIS A 441 8.26 2.88 9.05
C HIS A 441 7.49 2.29 10.25
N ARG A 442 8.21 1.81 11.26
CA ARG A 442 7.59 1.37 12.52
C ARG A 442 7.16 2.54 13.40
N GLY A 443 7.80 3.70 13.23
CA GLY A 443 7.69 4.86 14.10
C GLY A 443 6.59 5.86 13.75
N LEU A 444 5.82 5.66 12.67
CA LEU A 444 4.74 6.57 12.29
C LEU A 444 3.54 6.45 13.23
N ALA A 445 3.16 7.57 13.83
CA ALA A 445 2.08 7.64 14.82
C ALA A 445 0.68 7.60 14.17
N ILE A 446 -0.30 7.21 14.97
CA ILE A 446 -1.71 7.41 14.65
C ILE A 446 -2.18 8.70 15.35
N PRO A 447 -2.83 9.63 14.63
CA PRO A 447 -3.47 10.78 15.25
C PRO A 447 -4.51 10.34 16.28
N ARG A 448 -4.62 11.11 17.38
CA ARG A 448 -5.65 10.85 18.41
C ARG A 448 -7.06 10.87 17.83
N ALA A 449 -7.96 10.14 18.45
CA ALA A 449 -9.38 10.24 18.17
C ALA A 449 -9.91 11.66 18.47
N ARG A 450 -11.04 12.02 17.86
CA ARG A 450 -11.58 13.38 17.89
C ARG A 450 -13.06 13.36 18.21
N ASN A 451 -13.55 14.42 18.86
CA ASN A 451 -14.98 14.64 19.09
C ASN A 451 -15.72 13.50 19.84
N LEU A 452 -15.02 12.66 20.62
CA LEU A 452 -15.65 11.53 21.32
C LEU A 452 -16.69 11.99 22.35
N ASN A 453 -16.62 13.26 22.77
CA ASN A 453 -17.62 13.91 23.63
C ASN A 453 -18.89 14.38 22.88
N ASP A 454 -18.92 14.28 21.54
CA ASP A 454 -20.09 14.65 20.74
C ASP A 454 -21.15 13.53 20.81
N PRO A 455 -22.39 13.82 21.21
CA PRO A 455 -23.47 12.84 21.33
C PRO A 455 -23.74 12.10 20.00
N GLU A 456 -23.55 12.74 18.86
CA GLU A 456 -23.74 12.13 17.55
C GLU A 456 -22.64 11.09 17.26
N VAL A 457 -21.38 11.36 17.67
CA VAL A 457 -20.27 10.38 17.58
C VAL A 457 -20.55 9.19 18.50
N GLN A 458 -21.11 9.43 19.69
CA GLN A 458 -21.50 8.36 20.62
C GLN A 458 -22.64 7.49 20.07
N LEU A 459 -23.66 8.12 19.49
CA LEU A 459 -24.73 7.41 18.78
C LEU A 459 -24.16 6.58 17.60
N GLY A 460 -23.22 7.15 16.85
CA GLY A 460 -22.56 6.47 15.75
C GLY A 460 -21.83 5.21 16.18
N LYS A 461 -21.10 5.23 17.30
CA LYS A 461 -20.46 4.04 17.89
C LYS A 461 -21.48 2.97 18.30
N GLU A 462 -22.57 3.39 18.91
CA GLU A 462 -23.66 2.49 19.29
C GLU A 462 -24.24 1.79 18.05
N LYS A 463 -24.61 2.57 17.03
CA LYS A 463 -25.19 2.04 15.78
C LYS A 463 -24.21 1.17 15.00
N PHE A 464 -22.95 1.56 14.90
CA PHE A 464 -21.88 0.78 14.29
C PHE A 464 -21.78 -0.63 14.91
N THR A 465 -21.93 -0.71 16.21
CA THR A 465 -21.93 -2.00 16.94
C THR A 465 -23.24 -2.76 16.73
N GLU A 466 -24.39 -2.11 16.83
CA GLU A 466 -25.73 -2.68 16.70
C GLU A 466 -25.97 -3.29 15.33
N ILE A 467 -25.58 -2.62 14.27
CA ILE A 467 -25.74 -3.13 12.89
C ILE A 467 -24.75 -4.23 12.55
N GLY A 468 -23.65 -4.40 13.31
CA GLY A 468 -22.70 -5.50 13.19
C GLY A 468 -21.37 -5.18 12.52
N CYS A 469 -21.07 -3.91 12.23
CA CYS A 469 -19.76 -3.51 11.65
C CYS A 469 -18.59 -3.92 12.55
N ALA A 470 -18.77 -3.85 13.86
CA ALA A 470 -17.77 -4.24 14.86
C ALA A 470 -17.41 -5.75 14.86
N ALA A 471 -18.12 -6.59 14.09
CA ALA A 471 -17.77 -8.00 13.94
C ALA A 471 -16.44 -8.18 13.18
N CYS A 472 -16.28 -7.48 12.04
CA CYS A 472 -15.05 -7.44 11.26
C CYS A 472 -14.15 -6.26 11.69
N HIS A 473 -14.73 -5.09 11.88
CA HIS A 473 -14.01 -3.93 12.43
C HIS A 473 -13.92 -4.02 13.96
N LYS A 474 -13.27 -5.09 14.44
CA LYS A 474 -13.02 -5.33 15.86
C LYS A 474 -12.33 -4.11 16.48
N PRO A 475 -12.85 -3.53 17.57
CA PRO A 475 -12.36 -2.26 18.07
C PRO A 475 -10.89 -2.28 18.49
N SER A 476 -10.46 -3.29 19.25
CA SER A 476 -9.15 -3.25 19.90
C SER A 476 -8.39 -4.57 19.88
N TRP A 477 -7.07 -4.42 20.06
CA TRP A 477 -6.10 -5.49 20.31
C TRP A 477 -5.19 -5.10 21.47
N THR A 478 -4.61 -6.12 22.12
CA THR A 478 -3.45 -5.91 22.98
C THR A 478 -2.20 -6.33 22.21
N THR A 479 -1.19 -5.46 22.14
CA THR A 479 0.09 -5.79 21.54
C THR A 479 0.88 -6.79 22.38
N GLY A 480 1.73 -7.59 21.74
CA GLY A 480 2.59 -8.57 22.42
C GLY A 480 3.85 -7.97 23.01
N GLU A 481 4.87 -8.79 23.17
CA GLU A 481 6.21 -8.35 23.64
C GLU A 481 6.89 -7.43 22.63
N ASP A 482 6.54 -7.52 21.35
CA ASP A 482 7.08 -6.74 20.24
C ASP A 482 8.63 -6.72 20.22
N ASN A 483 9.23 -7.87 20.40
CA ASN A 483 10.67 -8.04 20.52
C ASN A 483 11.35 -8.72 19.33
N TYR A 484 10.59 -9.01 18.26
CA TYR A 484 11.12 -9.63 17.05
C TYR A 484 12.20 -8.78 16.40
N TRP A 485 13.23 -9.40 15.91
CA TRP A 485 14.34 -8.79 15.20
C TRP A 485 14.68 -9.59 13.94
N SER A 486 14.58 -8.95 12.79
CA SER A 486 14.90 -9.58 11.52
C SER A 486 16.42 -9.64 11.28
N PRO A 487 16.94 -10.74 10.74
CA PRO A 487 18.34 -10.83 10.33
C PRO A 487 18.73 -9.86 9.22
N ALA A 488 17.78 -9.51 8.36
CA ALA A 488 18.01 -8.51 7.33
C ALA A 488 18.44 -7.15 7.90
N MET A 489 18.16 -6.91 9.19
CA MET A 489 18.51 -5.69 9.90
C MET A 489 19.96 -5.60 10.36
N ASN A 490 20.76 -6.62 10.13
CA ASN A 490 22.20 -6.66 10.41
C ASN A 490 22.60 -6.00 11.74
N GLY A 491 22.16 -6.58 12.86
CA GLY A 491 22.53 -6.13 14.20
C GLY A 491 21.34 -5.84 15.10
N THR A 492 21.62 -5.47 16.34
CA THR A 492 20.63 -5.28 17.41
C THR A 492 20.41 -3.82 17.77
N LYS A 493 20.41 -2.92 16.78
CA LYS A 493 20.10 -1.50 17.00
C LYS A 493 18.64 -1.35 17.44
N PRO A 494 18.34 -0.43 18.38
CA PRO A 494 16.96 -0.30 18.90
C PRO A 494 15.98 0.11 17.82
N LEU A 495 14.78 -0.50 17.84
CA LEU A 495 13.63 -0.13 17.02
C LEU A 495 12.50 0.38 17.92
N PRO A 496 11.60 1.25 17.42
CA PRO A 496 10.38 1.59 18.14
C PRO A 496 9.60 0.33 18.49
N ARG A 497 9.22 0.18 19.77
CA ARG A 497 8.53 -0.99 20.32
C ARG A 497 7.24 -0.57 21.03
N TYR A 498 6.22 -1.40 20.92
CA TYR A 498 4.86 -1.12 21.36
C TYR A 498 4.35 -2.24 22.26
N ALA A 499 5.17 -2.67 23.21
CA ALA A 499 4.87 -3.84 24.01
C ALA A 499 3.68 -3.63 24.95
N ARG A 500 2.79 -4.61 25.03
CA ARG A 500 1.75 -4.80 26.03
C ARG A 500 0.83 -3.61 26.25
N GLN A 501 0.40 -2.94 25.19
CA GLN A 501 -0.57 -1.85 25.26
C GLN A 501 -1.83 -2.16 24.45
N THR A 502 -2.94 -1.54 24.84
CA THR A 502 -4.17 -1.60 24.05
C THR A 502 -4.08 -0.61 22.90
N ILE A 503 -4.45 -1.07 21.70
CA ILE A 503 -4.58 -0.26 20.49
C ILE A 503 -5.98 -0.44 19.91
N TRP A 504 -6.48 0.57 19.19
CA TRP A 504 -7.84 0.64 18.69
C TRP A 504 -7.90 0.78 17.16
N PRO A 505 -7.45 -0.23 16.39
CA PRO A 505 -7.40 -0.15 14.94
C PRO A 505 -8.77 -0.29 14.26
N TYR A 506 -9.77 -0.82 14.93
CA TYR A 506 -11.04 -1.20 14.32
C TYR A 506 -10.82 -2.13 13.11
N SER A 507 -10.10 -3.22 13.34
CA SER A 507 -9.80 -4.28 12.39
C SER A 507 -9.59 -5.59 13.14
N ASP A 508 -10.14 -6.69 12.64
CA ASP A 508 -9.89 -8.03 13.16
C ASP A 508 -8.66 -8.71 12.54
N MET A 509 -7.98 -8.04 11.60
CA MET A 509 -6.82 -8.55 10.88
C MET A 509 -7.10 -9.83 10.08
N ILE A 510 -8.37 -10.06 9.67
CA ILE A 510 -8.82 -11.23 8.93
C ILE A 510 -9.19 -10.85 7.50
N GLN A 511 -9.08 -11.81 6.59
CA GLN A 511 -9.66 -11.70 5.26
C GLN A 511 -11.11 -12.15 5.29
N HIS A 512 -12.01 -11.25 4.89
CA HIS A 512 -13.40 -11.52 4.65
C HIS A 512 -13.72 -11.46 3.16
N ARG A 513 -14.78 -12.14 2.77
CA ARG A 513 -15.25 -12.08 1.41
C ARG A 513 -16.00 -10.76 1.19
N LEU A 514 -15.48 -9.97 0.27
CA LEU A 514 -16.05 -8.70 -0.15
C LEU A 514 -16.25 -8.74 -1.67
N ALA A 515 -17.40 -9.27 -2.11
CA ALA A 515 -17.69 -9.42 -3.52
C ALA A 515 -18.10 -8.07 -4.13
N MET A 516 -17.25 -7.55 -4.99
CA MET A 516 -17.45 -6.29 -5.70
C MET A 516 -17.25 -6.48 -7.21
N LYS A 517 -17.84 -5.60 -8.00
CA LYS A 517 -17.67 -5.63 -9.45
C LYS A 517 -16.23 -5.23 -9.85
N ASN A 518 -15.63 -5.97 -10.78
CA ASN A 518 -14.25 -5.77 -11.19
C ASN A 518 -13.26 -5.72 -10.01
N ASP A 519 -13.44 -6.64 -9.09
CA ASP A 519 -12.60 -6.79 -7.91
C ASP A 519 -11.33 -7.57 -8.23
N ILE A 520 -10.34 -7.47 -7.33
CA ILE A 520 -9.11 -8.26 -7.30
C ILE A 520 -9.18 -9.23 -6.10
N HIS A 521 -8.12 -10.01 -5.90
CA HIS A 521 -7.95 -10.89 -4.73
C HIS A 521 -9.05 -11.95 -4.56
N GLY A 522 -9.73 -12.36 -5.64
CA GLY A 522 -10.77 -13.37 -5.57
C GLY A 522 -11.89 -13.05 -4.58
N SER A 523 -12.16 -11.76 -4.35
CA SER A 523 -13.09 -11.20 -3.37
C SER A 523 -12.65 -11.35 -1.89
N TRP A 524 -11.46 -11.83 -1.61
CA TRP A 524 -10.93 -11.92 -0.24
C TRP A 524 -10.10 -10.69 0.10
N CYS A 525 -10.54 -9.94 1.10
CA CYS A 525 -9.92 -8.68 1.47
C CYS A 525 -9.73 -8.60 2.98
N ARG A 526 -8.52 -8.24 3.43
CA ARG A 526 -8.27 -8.00 4.84
C ARG A 526 -9.05 -6.77 5.31
N THR A 527 -9.71 -6.89 6.47
CA THR A 527 -10.30 -5.74 7.14
C THR A 527 -9.23 -4.69 7.42
N THR A 528 -9.34 -3.53 6.77
CA THR A 528 -8.40 -2.43 6.96
C THR A 528 -8.69 -1.67 8.25
N PRO A 529 -7.67 -1.15 8.95
CA PRO A 529 -7.86 -0.26 10.09
C PRO A 529 -8.66 0.99 9.71
N LEU A 530 -9.52 1.44 10.64
CA LEU A 530 -10.30 2.67 10.45
C LEU A 530 -9.66 3.88 11.15
N TRP A 531 -8.73 3.66 12.09
CA TRP A 531 -8.09 4.73 12.86
C TRP A 531 -7.43 5.80 11.97
N GLY A 532 -7.56 7.05 12.38
CA GLY A 532 -6.95 8.18 11.69
C GLY A 532 -7.57 8.53 10.32
N ARG A 533 -8.41 7.68 9.73
CA ARG A 533 -8.91 7.84 8.36
C ARG A 533 -9.76 9.09 8.14
N GLY A 534 -10.40 9.60 9.17
CA GLY A 534 -11.14 10.86 9.09
C GLY A 534 -10.26 12.10 8.88
N LEU A 535 -8.94 11.98 9.02
CA LEU A 535 -7.97 13.03 8.68
C LEU A 535 -7.37 12.88 7.28
N SER A 536 -7.82 11.89 6.49
CA SER A 536 -7.26 11.66 5.15
C SER A 536 -7.34 12.91 4.26
N THR A 537 -8.49 13.58 4.18
CA THR A 537 -8.62 14.80 3.36
C THR A 537 -7.65 15.89 3.81
N LEU A 538 -7.42 16.03 5.11
CA LEU A 538 -6.52 17.04 5.66
C LEU A 538 -5.05 16.77 5.32
N ASN A 539 -4.64 15.51 5.33
CA ASN A 539 -3.24 15.10 5.11
C ASN A 539 -2.94 14.79 3.63
N THR A 540 -3.89 14.21 2.91
CA THR A 540 -3.66 13.74 1.53
C THR A 540 -4.44 14.52 0.48
N GLY A 541 -5.34 15.41 0.89
CA GLY A 541 -6.27 16.12 -0.01
C GLY A 541 -7.47 15.28 -0.48
N ARG A 542 -7.57 14.00 -0.10
CA ARG A 542 -8.63 13.07 -0.54
C ARG A 542 -9.07 12.15 0.59
N SER A 543 -10.30 11.64 0.46
CA SER A 543 -10.90 10.68 1.41
C SER A 543 -11.28 9.35 0.79
N ASP A 544 -10.77 9.05 -0.41
CA ASP A 544 -11.11 7.82 -1.13
C ASP A 544 -10.78 6.57 -0.31
N ARG A 545 -11.58 5.52 -0.48
CA ARG A 545 -11.57 4.31 0.34
C ARG A 545 -11.61 3.06 -0.54
N LEU A 546 -11.45 1.92 0.09
CA LEU A 546 -11.29 0.59 -0.52
C LEU A 546 -9.97 0.45 -1.27
N HIS A 547 -9.65 -0.77 -1.68
CA HIS A 547 -8.33 -1.15 -2.19
C HIS A 547 -8.00 -0.62 -3.60
N ASP A 548 -8.93 0.06 -4.25
CA ASP A 548 -8.74 0.70 -5.56
C ASP A 548 -9.32 2.12 -5.64
N CYS A 549 -9.63 2.72 -4.50
CA CYS A 549 -10.17 4.08 -4.38
C CYS A 549 -11.57 4.27 -5.00
N ARG A 550 -12.33 3.19 -5.21
CA ARG A 550 -13.66 3.25 -5.82
C ARG A 550 -14.73 3.93 -4.98
N ALA A 551 -14.56 4.00 -3.66
CA ALA A 551 -15.47 4.68 -2.76
C ALA A 551 -14.93 6.07 -2.42
N ARG A 552 -15.67 7.11 -2.79
CA ARG A 552 -15.28 8.53 -2.63
C ARG A 552 -15.59 9.07 -1.24
N ASN A 553 -16.38 8.34 -0.45
CA ASN A 553 -16.78 8.67 0.91
C ASN A 553 -17.13 7.41 1.71
N VAL A 554 -17.45 7.59 3.00
CA VAL A 554 -17.76 6.49 3.92
C VAL A 554 -19.05 5.76 3.53
N VAL A 555 -20.09 6.48 3.09
CA VAL A 555 -21.36 5.85 2.67
C VAL A 555 -21.14 4.94 1.48
N GLU A 556 -20.43 5.39 0.45
CA GLU A 556 -20.10 4.57 -0.71
C GLU A 556 -19.28 3.33 -0.30
N ALA A 557 -18.31 3.51 0.61
CA ALA A 557 -17.53 2.38 1.13
C ALA A 557 -18.43 1.34 1.81
N ILE A 558 -19.34 1.77 2.69
CA ILE A 558 -20.31 0.88 3.36
C ILE A 558 -21.19 0.19 2.33
N MET A 559 -21.75 0.92 1.36
CA MET A 559 -22.65 0.35 0.37
C MET A 559 -21.96 -0.64 -0.56
N TRP A 560 -20.66 -0.44 -0.88
CA TRP A 560 -19.86 -1.43 -1.60
C TRP A 560 -19.73 -2.77 -0.85
N HIS A 561 -19.70 -2.78 0.48
CA HIS A 561 -19.71 -3.99 1.28
C HIS A 561 -20.99 -4.83 1.11
N GLY A 562 -22.07 -4.21 0.64
CA GLY A 562 -23.36 -4.86 0.34
C GLY A 562 -23.68 -5.00 -1.15
N TYR A 563 -22.69 -4.82 -2.04
CA TYR A 563 -22.90 -4.91 -3.48
C TYR A 563 -23.47 -6.27 -3.89
N SER A 564 -23.01 -7.35 -3.30
CA SER A 564 -23.50 -8.72 -3.51
C SER A 564 -23.92 -9.37 -2.19
N GLU A 565 -24.95 -10.19 -2.21
CA GLU A 565 -25.36 -11.03 -1.06
C GLU A 565 -24.27 -12.03 -0.64
N SER A 566 -23.31 -12.31 -1.52
CA SER A 566 -22.17 -13.18 -1.22
C SER A 566 -21.08 -12.51 -0.38
N SER A 567 -21.17 -11.21 -0.14
CA SER A 567 -20.28 -10.51 0.80
C SER A 567 -20.60 -10.86 2.25
N ASP A 568 -19.58 -11.14 3.06
CA ASP A 568 -19.76 -11.44 4.49
C ASP A 568 -20.39 -10.28 5.27
N ALA A 569 -20.20 -9.06 4.81
CA ALA A 569 -20.75 -7.85 5.39
C ALA A 569 -22.19 -7.51 4.97
N PHE A 570 -22.79 -8.26 4.03
CA PHE A 570 -24.10 -7.92 3.43
C PHE A 570 -25.19 -7.64 4.48
N ARG A 571 -25.28 -8.47 5.52
CA ARG A 571 -26.30 -8.29 6.58
C ARG A 571 -26.11 -6.99 7.37
N ALA A 572 -24.89 -6.59 7.62
CA ALA A 572 -24.60 -5.32 8.30
C ALA A 572 -24.98 -4.13 7.41
N VAL A 573 -24.68 -4.21 6.11
CA VAL A 573 -25.09 -3.19 5.14
C VAL A 573 -26.60 -3.10 4.99
N GLN A 574 -27.31 -4.22 4.98
CA GLN A 574 -28.77 -4.22 4.94
C GLN A 574 -29.38 -3.50 6.15
N LYS A 575 -28.79 -3.66 7.33
CA LYS A 575 -29.21 -2.91 8.53
C LYS A 575 -28.87 -1.43 8.41
N PHE A 576 -27.65 -1.08 7.95
CA PHE A 576 -27.25 0.31 7.69
C PHE A 576 -28.19 0.99 6.71
N TYR A 577 -28.56 0.33 5.63
CA TYR A 577 -29.50 0.81 4.62
C TYR A 577 -30.86 1.20 5.21
N ASN A 578 -31.31 0.51 6.26
CA ASN A 578 -32.61 0.76 6.91
C ASN A 578 -32.52 1.71 8.10
N LEU A 579 -31.35 2.26 8.45
CA LEU A 579 -31.23 3.31 9.46
C LEU A 579 -31.89 4.61 9.00
N SER A 580 -32.31 5.45 9.94
CA SER A 580 -32.68 6.82 9.63
C SER A 580 -31.47 7.62 9.12
N LYS A 581 -31.72 8.76 8.49
CA LYS A 581 -30.62 9.61 7.99
C LYS A 581 -29.70 10.05 9.15
N GLU A 582 -30.27 10.44 10.28
CA GLU A 582 -29.53 10.87 11.46
C GLU A 582 -28.62 9.74 11.99
N GLU A 583 -29.12 8.50 12.00
CA GLU A 583 -28.33 7.34 12.44
C GLU A 583 -27.22 7.00 11.45
N ARG A 584 -27.47 7.09 10.13
CA ARG A 584 -26.43 6.90 9.10
C ARG A 584 -25.34 7.97 9.23
N ASP A 585 -25.73 9.24 9.35
CA ASP A 585 -24.81 10.36 9.50
C ASP A 585 -23.97 10.20 10.79
N ALA A 586 -24.57 9.72 11.86
CA ALA A 586 -23.88 9.42 13.12
C ALA A 586 -22.82 8.31 12.94
N VAL A 587 -23.13 7.23 12.22
CA VAL A 587 -22.16 6.16 11.91
C VAL A 587 -20.98 6.72 11.11
N VAL A 588 -21.24 7.52 10.08
CA VAL A 588 -20.19 8.18 9.28
C VAL A 588 -19.31 9.04 10.17
N LYS A 589 -19.91 9.88 11.00
CA LYS A 589 -19.20 10.80 11.89
C LYS A 589 -18.36 10.09 12.94
N PHE A 590 -18.84 8.94 13.46
CA PHE A 590 -18.05 8.08 14.33
C PHE A 590 -16.80 7.55 13.61
N ILE A 591 -16.96 6.96 12.41
CA ILE A 591 -15.84 6.44 11.61
C ILE A 591 -14.82 7.54 11.29
N GLU A 592 -15.27 8.75 11.07
CA GLU A 592 -14.39 9.90 10.82
C GLU A 592 -13.75 10.48 12.09
N SER A 593 -14.20 10.07 13.27
CA SER A 593 -13.69 10.57 14.54
C SER A 593 -12.61 9.69 15.18
N ILE A 594 -12.54 8.42 14.81
CA ILE A 594 -11.61 7.43 15.37
C ILE A 594 -10.30 7.33 14.60
#